data_d7537fb61c3f18b5ca11bd7867472551
#
_entry.id   d7537fb61c3f18b5ca11bd7867472551
#
_cell.length_a   1.000
_cell.length_b   1.000
_cell.length_c   1.000
_cell.angle_alpha   90.00
_cell.angle_beta   90.00
_cell.angle_gamma   90.00
#
_symmetry.space_group_name_H-M   'P 1'
#
loop_
_entity.id
_entity.type
_entity.pdbx_description
1 polymer ?
#
loop_
_entity_poly.entity_id
_entity_poly.type
_entity_poly.pdbx_seq_one_letter_code
_entity_poly.pdbx_strand_id
1 'polypeptide(L)'
;MKKLFAFLFAVFALAVITVSCSKIVKDKVTGLVDEINDSVLVARIDGSKVNFDIREASFTNGAVMYGDSVIIHYIGDLSKKRALAETVYLIERPGVIVEIKENEIDSTAELQTRPASPDQVKAIDKLIEAAKKQEKN
;
A
#
# COMPACT_ATOMS: atom_id res chain seq x y z
N MET A 1 -1.60 -56.36 -38.13
CA MET A 1 -1.10 -54.99 -38.25
C MET A 1 -2.15 -53.93 -37.85
N LYS A 2 -3.40 -54.04 -38.20
CA LYS A 2 -4.44 -53.04 -37.85
C LYS A 2 -4.65 -52.88 -36.33
N LYS A 3 -4.52 -53.93 -35.54
CA LYS A 3 -4.67 -53.85 -34.06
C LYS A 3 -3.48 -53.21 -33.36
N LEU A 4 -2.29 -53.27 -33.92
CA LEU A 4 -1.07 -52.68 -33.38
C LEU A 4 -1.09 -51.14 -33.57
N PHE A 5 -1.60 -50.67 -34.70
CA PHE A 5 -1.75 -49.24 -34.98
C PHE A 5 -2.79 -48.54 -34.05
N ALA A 6 -3.90 -49.24 -33.77
CA ALA A 6 -4.89 -48.75 -32.83
C ALA A 6 -4.35 -48.61 -31.40
N PHE A 7 -3.50 -49.54 -30.98
CA PHE A 7 -2.88 -49.50 -29.65
C PHE A 7 -1.85 -48.37 -29.54
N LEU A 8 -1.08 -48.12 -30.61
CA LEU A 8 -0.09 -47.04 -30.66
C LEU A 8 -0.79 -45.67 -30.62
N PHE A 9 -1.93 -45.54 -31.28
CA PHE A 9 -2.71 -44.28 -31.30
C PHE A 9 -3.37 -43.99 -29.95
N ALA A 10 -3.84 -45.02 -29.23
CA ALA A 10 -4.41 -44.91 -27.91
C ALA A 10 -3.36 -44.48 -26.86
N VAL A 11 -2.12 -45.02 -26.94
CA VAL A 11 -1.03 -44.63 -26.05
C VAL A 11 -0.58 -43.20 -26.32
N PHE A 12 -0.56 -42.74 -27.57
CA PHE A 12 -0.21 -41.38 -27.92
C PHE A 12 -1.29 -40.36 -27.47
N ALA A 13 -2.55 -40.72 -27.54
CA ALA A 13 -3.66 -39.88 -27.05
C ALA A 13 -3.64 -39.73 -25.51
N LEU A 14 -3.25 -40.77 -24.77
CA LEU A 14 -3.09 -40.69 -23.32
C LEU A 14 -1.90 -39.80 -22.89
N ALA A 15 -0.82 -39.78 -23.67
CA ALA A 15 0.37 -38.98 -23.35
C ALA A 15 0.14 -37.46 -23.50
N VAL A 16 -0.82 -37.06 -24.31
CA VAL A 16 -1.13 -35.63 -24.55
C VAL A 16 -1.97 -35.01 -23.41
N ILE A 17 -2.67 -35.83 -22.61
CA ILE A 17 -3.55 -35.33 -21.55
C ILE A 17 -2.77 -34.94 -20.26
N THR A 18 -1.54 -35.40 -20.11
CA THR A 18 -0.75 -35.20 -18.88
C THR A 18 0.04 -33.91 -18.81
N VAL A 19 0.01 -33.07 -19.84
CA VAL A 19 0.85 -31.83 -19.93
C VAL A 19 0.11 -30.56 -19.53
N SER A 20 -1.16 -30.63 -19.13
CA SER A 20 -1.96 -29.42 -18.85
C SER A 20 -2.24 -29.13 -17.37
N CYS A 21 -1.45 -29.63 -16.45
CA CYS A 21 -1.44 -29.06 -15.10
C CYS A 21 -0.24 -28.10 -14.99
N SER A 22 -0.38 -26.90 -15.54
CA SER A 22 0.43 -25.78 -15.10
C SER A 22 0.10 -25.56 -13.62
N LYS A 23 0.99 -25.98 -12.72
CA LYS A 23 0.89 -25.64 -11.30
C LYS A 23 0.81 -24.13 -11.23
N ILE A 24 -0.33 -23.62 -10.77
CA ILE A 24 -0.45 -22.21 -10.39
C ILE A 24 0.52 -22.03 -9.24
N VAL A 25 1.67 -21.43 -9.51
CA VAL A 25 2.67 -21.14 -8.49
C VAL A 25 2.18 -19.89 -7.77
N LYS A 26 1.71 -20.09 -6.55
CA LYS A 26 1.43 -19.00 -5.62
C LYS A 26 2.67 -18.78 -4.78
N ASP A 27 3.13 -17.54 -4.75
CA ASP A 27 4.31 -17.16 -3.99
C ASP A 27 4.13 -15.79 -3.35
N LYS A 28 5.06 -15.39 -2.53
CA LYS A 28 5.04 -14.07 -1.86
C LYS A 28 6.38 -13.39 -1.99
N VAL A 29 6.34 -12.08 -2.08
CA VAL A 29 7.54 -11.26 -2.18
C VAL A 29 7.36 -9.98 -1.38
N THR A 30 8.45 -9.45 -0.84
CA THR A 30 8.49 -8.15 -0.15
C THR A 30 9.16 -7.14 -1.06
N GLY A 31 8.60 -5.95 -1.13
CA GLY A 31 9.15 -4.86 -1.94
C GLY A 31 8.72 -3.48 -1.47
N LEU A 32 9.38 -2.47 -2.02
CA LEU A 32 9.00 -1.07 -1.86
C LEU A 32 8.14 -0.63 -3.05
N VAL A 33 7.05 0.04 -2.77
CA VAL A 33 6.15 0.57 -3.81
C VAL A 33 6.82 1.75 -4.51
N ASP A 34 7.05 1.59 -5.80
CA ASP A 34 7.66 2.62 -6.65
C ASP A 34 6.60 3.39 -7.44
N GLU A 35 5.49 2.74 -7.79
CA GLU A 35 4.34 3.34 -8.46
C GLU A 35 3.09 2.50 -8.19
N ILE A 36 1.95 3.14 -8.06
CA ILE A 36 0.66 2.47 -7.92
C ILE A 36 -0.43 3.27 -8.66
N ASN A 37 -1.28 2.55 -9.38
CA ASN A 37 -2.49 3.08 -10.00
C ASN A 37 -3.63 2.06 -9.90
N ASP A 38 -4.76 2.30 -10.52
CA ASP A 38 -5.97 1.45 -10.41
C ASP A 38 -5.79 0.01 -10.92
N SER A 39 -4.76 -0.26 -11.70
CA SER A 39 -4.58 -1.57 -12.34
C SER A 39 -3.18 -2.16 -12.16
N VAL A 40 -2.20 -1.36 -11.81
CA VAL A 40 -0.81 -1.79 -11.74
C VAL A 40 -0.15 -1.25 -10.49
N LEU A 41 0.58 -2.14 -9.80
CA LEU A 41 1.51 -1.80 -8.73
C LEU A 41 2.92 -2.15 -9.23
N VAL A 42 3.82 -1.18 -9.20
CA VAL A 42 5.24 -1.38 -9.45
C VAL A 42 5.96 -1.43 -8.12
N ALA A 43 6.52 -2.58 -7.79
CA ALA A 43 7.32 -2.75 -6.58
C ALA A 43 8.79 -2.97 -6.94
N ARG A 44 9.67 -2.41 -6.11
CA ARG A 44 11.11 -2.64 -6.19
C ARG A 44 11.46 -3.81 -5.28
N ILE A 45 11.91 -4.90 -5.89
CA ILE A 45 12.27 -6.15 -5.25
C ILE A 45 13.74 -6.41 -5.58
N ASP A 46 14.60 -6.52 -4.57
CA ASP A 46 16.04 -6.74 -4.74
C ASP A 46 16.69 -5.78 -5.76
N GLY A 47 16.25 -4.51 -5.76
CA GLY A 47 16.73 -3.47 -6.66
C GLY A 47 16.09 -3.47 -8.06
N SER A 48 15.31 -4.47 -8.41
CA SER A 48 14.62 -4.57 -9.71
C SER A 48 13.17 -4.14 -9.61
N LYS A 49 12.65 -3.45 -10.64
CA LYS A 49 11.24 -3.08 -10.73
C LYS A 49 10.43 -4.23 -11.28
N VAL A 50 9.40 -4.63 -10.57
CA VAL A 50 8.46 -5.69 -10.95
C VAL A 50 7.05 -5.11 -11.00
N ASN A 51 6.33 -5.43 -12.07
CA ASN A 51 4.96 -4.97 -12.28
C ASN A 51 3.96 -6.05 -11.87
N PHE A 52 3.00 -5.68 -11.05
CA PHE A 52 1.89 -6.55 -10.63
C PHE A 52 0.57 -6.00 -11.16
N ASP A 53 -0.27 -6.89 -11.66
CA ASP A 53 -1.67 -6.58 -11.95
C ASP A 53 -2.45 -6.64 -10.64
N ILE A 54 -3.07 -5.53 -10.24
CA ILE A 54 -3.76 -5.39 -8.95
C ILE A 54 -5.27 -5.19 -9.07
N ARG A 55 -5.84 -5.33 -10.27
CA ARG A 55 -7.27 -5.08 -10.52
C ARG A 55 -8.20 -5.94 -9.66
N GLU A 56 -7.77 -7.14 -9.29
CA GLU A 56 -8.51 -8.08 -8.45
C GLU A 56 -7.82 -8.30 -7.09
N ALA A 57 -6.78 -7.53 -6.77
CA ALA A 57 -6.02 -7.68 -5.54
C ALA A 57 -6.79 -7.14 -4.33
N SER A 58 -6.68 -7.84 -3.21
CA SER A 58 -7.14 -7.36 -1.91
C SER A 58 -6.03 -6.60 -1.20
N PHE A 59 -6.37 -5.44 -0.62
CA PHE A 59 -5.43 -4.65 0.18
C PHE A 59 -5.71 -4.84 1.67
N THR A 60 -4.67 -5.11 2.43
CA THR A 60 -4.75 -5.36 3.88
C THR A 60 -3.85 -4.39 4.63
N ASN A 61 -4.28 -3.95 5.81
CA ASN A 61 -3.62 -2.98 6.69
C ASN A 61 -3.64 -1.53 6.17
N GLY A 62 -4.46 -1.22 5.18
CA GLY A 62 -4.67 0.14 4.70
C GLY A 62 -4.37 0.34 3.22
N ALA A 63 -4.60 1.56 2.76
CA ALA A 63 -4.28 1.97 1.39
C ALA A 63 -2.77 2.05 1.19
N VAL A 64 -2.29 1.52 0.08
CA VAL A 64 -0.88 1.48 -0.29
C VAL A 64 -0.53 2.71 -1.12
N MET A 65 0.63 3.29 -0.85
CA MET A 65 1.14 4.50 -1.50
C MET A 65 2.59 4.31 -1.95
N TYR A 66 3.08 5.25 -2.73
CA TYR A 66 4.50 5.35 -3.08
C TYR A 66 5.39 5.35 -1.83
N GLY A 67 6.45 4.56 -1.84
CA GLY A 67 7.41 4.44 -0.75
C GLY A 67 7.01 3.47 0.37
N ASP A 68 5.79 2.94 0.36
CA ASP A 68 5.35 1.95 1.34
C ASP A 68 6.10 0.62 1.15
N SER A 69 6.38 -0.06 2.27
CA SER A 69 6.88 -1.43 2.29
C SER A 69 5.72 -2.40 2.32
N VAL A 70 5.67 -3.34 1.39
CA VAL A 70 4.55 -4.26 1.21
C VAL A 70 5.00 -5.70 1.04
N ILE A 71 4.16 -6.64 1.47
CA ILE A 71 4.23 -8.04 1.06
C ILE A 71 3.17 -8.27 -0.01
N ILE A 72 3.55 -8.82 -1.13
CA ILE A 72 2.66 -9.12 -2.25
C ILE A 72 2.57 -10.65 -2.40
N HIS A 73 1.36 -11.17 -2.22
CA HIS A 73 1.03 -12.54 -2.59
C HIS A 73 0.58 -12.52 -4.05
N TYR A 74 1.23 -13.31 -4.88
CA TYR A 74 1.01 -13.27 -6.31
C TYR A 74 0.94 -14.66 -6.95
N ILE A 75 0.39 -14.69 -8.14
CA ILE A 75 0.31 -15.87 -9.00
C ILE A 75 1.11 -15.59 -10.27
N GLY A 76 1.93 -16.54 -10.67
CA GLY A 76 2.68 -16.49 -11.91
C GLY A 76 4.17 -16.33 -11.70
N ASP A 77 4.84 -15.75 -12.68
CA ASP A 77 6.28 -15.61 -12.74
C ASP A 77 6.67 -14.14 -12.77
N LEU A 78 7.53 -13.72 -11.85
CA LEU A 78 8.03 -12.34 -11.74
C LEU A 78 8.86 -11.90 -12.95
N SER A 79 9.41 -12.86 -13.70
CA SER A 79 10.16 -12.57 -14.95
C SER A 79 9.26 -12.15 -16.11
N LYS A 80 7.96 -12.39 -16.01
CA LYS A 80 6.98 -11.99 -17.02
C LYS A 80 6.56 -10.54 -16.84
N LYS A 81 6.03 -9.94 -17.91
CA LYS A 81 5.64 -8.52 -17.92
C LYS A 81 4.72 -8.08 -16.78
N ARG A 82 3.89 -8.98 -16.25
CA ARG A 82 3.00 -8.74 -15.11
C ARG A 82 2.70 -10.05 -14.39
N ALA A 83 2.94 -10.09 -13.10
CA ALA A 83 2.41 -11.11 -12.22
C ALA A 83 1.05 -10.65 -11.69
N LEU A 84 0.14 -11.58 -11.40
CA LEU A 84 -1.17 -11.26 -10.83
C LEU A 84 -1.05 -11.19 -9.31
N ALA A 85 -1.27 -10.02 -8.72
CA ALA A 85 -1.34 -9.90 -7.27
C ALA A 85 -2.71 -10.40 -6.76
N GLU A 86 -2.70 -11.26 -5.75
CA GLU A 86 -3.91 -11.69 -5.02
C GLU A 86 -4.16 -10.81 -3.80
N THR A 87 -3.11 -10.54 -3.03
CA THR A 87 -3.21 -9.73 -1.81
C THR A 87 -1.95 -8.90 -1.62
N VAL A 88 -2.14 -7.65 -1.25
CA VAL A 88 -1.08 -6.71 -0.92
C VAL A 88 -1.23 -6.30 0.55
N TYR A 89 -0.22 -6.63 1.36
CA TYR A 89 -0.17 -6.29 2.78
C TYR A 89 0.76 -5.10 2.99
N LEU A 90 0.24 -4.03 3.55
CA LEU A 90 1.06 -2.92 4.02
C LEU A 90 1.80 -3.35 5.29
N ILE A 91 3.15 -3.32 5.26
CA ILE A 91 4.00 -3.64 6.42
C ILE A 91 4.37 -2.37 7.16
N GLU A 92 4.92 -1.42 6.42
CA GLU A 92 5.48 -0.21 6.98
C GLU A 92 5.32 0.95 5.99
N ARG A 93 4.97 2.08 6.54
CA ARG A 93 5.00 3.36 5.82
C ARG A 93 6.18 4.14 6.36
N PRO A 94 7.16 4.51 5.54
CA PRO A 94 8.22 5.39 5.98
C PRO A 94 7.56 6.65 6.54
N GLY A 95 7.88 6.96 7.79
CA GLY A 95 7.38 8.16 8.42
C GLY A 95 7.66 9.31 7.47
N VAL A 96 6.65 10.12 7.19
CA VAL A 96 6.87 11.39 6.53
C VAL A 96 7.75 12.17 7.49
N ILE A 97 9.07 12.12 7.28
CA ILE A 97 9.97 13.10 7.83
C ILE A 97 9.58 14.37 7.07
N VAL A 98 8.65 15.10 7.64
CA VAL A 98 8.47 16.48 7.25
C VAL A 98 9.77 17.14 7.65
N GLU A 99 10.69 17.33 6.71
CA GLU A 99 11.74 18.31 6.86
C GLU A 99 11.02 19.65 7.02
N ILE A 100 10.70 19.98 8.26
CA ILE A 100 10.23 21.31 8.61
C ILE A 100 11.45 22.18 8.35
N LYS A 101 11.46 22.85 7.20
CA LYS A 101 12.48 23.86 6.91
C LYS A 101 12.37 24.88 8.03
N GLU A 102 13.47 25.23 8.62
CA GLU A 102 13.59 26.16 9.75
C GLU A 102 12.75 27.44 9.54
N ASN A 103 12.59 27.85 8.30
CA ASN A 103 11.77 29.01 7.89
C ASN A 103 10.25 28.80 8.08
N GLU A 104 9.75 27.57 8.11
CA GLU A 104 8.33 27.28 8.37
C GLU A 104 8.03 27.19 9.86
N ILE A 105 9.02 26.85 10.69
CA ILE A 105 8.89 26.89 12.14
C ILE A 105 8.69 28.31 12.62
N ASP A 106 9.44 29.28 12.08
CA ASP A 106 9.32 30.68 12.44
C ASP A 106 7.95 31.25 12.09
N SER A 107 7.38 30.89 10.95
CA SER A 107 6.03 31.33 10.56
C SER A 107 4.94 30.75 11.46
N THR A 108 5.11 29.51 11.92
CA THR A 108 4.15 28.85 12.82
C THR A 108 4.30 29.37 14.25
N ALA A 109 5.53 29.68 14.69
CA ALA A 109 5.79 30.29 15.98
C ALA A 109 5.23 31.71 16.09
N GLU A 110 5.32 32.51 15.04
CA GLU A 110 4.70 33.86 15.01
C GLU A 110 3.17 33.79 15.15
N LEU A 111 2.52 32.80 14.58
CA LEU A 111 1.06 32.62 14.73
C LEU A 111 0.65 32.21 16.14
N GLN A 112 1.51 31.49 16.87
CA GLN A 112 1.23 31.06 18.26
C GLN A 112 1.63 32.09 19.32
N THR A 113 2.58 32.98 19.00
CA THR A 113 3.08 33.99 19.94
C THR A 113 2.50 35.36 19.72
N ARG A 114 1.51 35.51 18.82
CA ARG A 114 0.82 36.80 18.67
C ARG A 114 0.14 37.12 19.99
N PRO A 115 0.58 38.13 20.73
CA PRO A 115 -0.05 38.49 21.99
C PRO A 115 -1.53 38.78 21.73
N ALA A 116 -2.40 38.22 22.55
CA ALA A 116 -3.83 38.48 22.47
C ALA A 116 -4.04 40.00 22.46
N SER A 117 -4.90 40.48 21.56
CA SER A 117 -5.19 41.90 21.53
C SER A 117 -5.76 42.37 22.90
N PRO A 118 -5.53 43.62 23.32
CA PRO A 118 -6.02 44.13 24.61
C PRO A 118 -7.51 43.87 24.83
N ASP A 119 -8.28 43.81 23.76
CA ASP A 119 -9.72 43.55 23.78
C ASP A 119 -10.07 42.11 24.06
N GLN A 120 -9.21 41.14 23.60
CA GLN A 120 -9.35 39.73 23.89
C GLN A 120 -9.03 39.42 25.35
N VAL A 121 -8.03 40.07 25.92
CA VAL A 121 -7.66 39.90 27.34
C VAL A 121 -8.81 40.40 28.22
N LYS A 122 -9.42 41.55 27.92
CA LYS A 122 -10.58 42.08 28.65
C LYS A 122 -11.82 41.16 28.55
N ALA A 123 -12.01 40.51 27.42
CA ALA A 123 -13.11 39.56 27.25
C ALA A 123 -12.91 38.29 28.11
N ILE A 124 -11.67 37.80 28.21
CA ILE A 124 -11.32 36.66 29.04
C ILE A 124 -11.48 37.00 30.53
N ASP A 125 -11.04 38.15 30.98
CA ASP A 125 -11.18 38.59 32.38
C ASP A 125 -12.65 38.68 32.80
N LYS A 126 -13.52 39.20 31.92
CA LYS A 126 -14.97 39.24 32.17
C LYS A 126 -15.61 37.88 32.28
N LEU A 127 -15.14 36.90 31.49
CA LEU A 127 -15.61 35.51 31.56
C LEU A 127 -15.16 34.83 32.86
N ILE A 128 -13.94 35.10 33.30
CA ILE A 128 -13.41 34.56 34.56
C ILE A 128 -14.17 35.13 35.76
N GLU A 129 -14.50 36.44 35.76
CA GLU A 129 -15.31 37.08 36.80
C GLU A 129 -16.74 36.53 36.84
N ALA A 130 -17.33 36.29 35.66
CA ALA A 130 -18.68 35.70 35.58
C ALA A 130 -18.72 34.26 36.11
N ALA A 131 -17.69 33.48 35.79
CA ALA A 131 -17.57 32.09 36.31
C ALA A 131 -17.40 32.04 37.82
N LYS A 132 -16.57 32.91 38.40
CA LYS A 132 -16.40 33.01 39.86
C LYS A 132 -17.66 33.43 40.60
N LYS A 133 -18.59 34.18 39.95
CA LYS A 133 -19.85 34.60 40.55
C LYS A 133 -20.89 33.49 40.59
N GLN A 134 -20.79 32.50 39.72
CA GLN A 134 -21.70 31.35 39.72
C GLN A 134 -21.31 30.29 40.73
N GLU A 135 -20.08 30.22 41.16
CA GLU A 135 -19.59 29.25 42.15
C GLU A 135 -19.90 29.62 43.60
N LYS A 136 -20.44 30.81 43.83
CA LYS A 136 -20.68 31.40 45.15
C LYS A 136 -22.15 31.45 45.56
N ASN A 137 -23.05 30.84 44.75
CA ASN A 137 -24.48 30.76 45.08
C ASN A 137 -24.90 29.29 45.35
#